data_c311f522514ff70f3b4f306cbbef9649
#
_entry.id   c311f522514ff70f3b4f306cbbef9649
#
_cell.length_a   1.000
_cell.length_b   1.000
_cell.length_c   1.000
_cell.angle_alpha   90.00
_cell.angle_beta   90.00
_cell.angle_gamma   90.00
#
_symmetry.space_group_name_H-M   'P 1'
#
loop_
_entity.id
_entity.type
_entity.pdbx_description
1 polymer ?
#
loop_
_entity_poly.entity_id
_entity_poly.type
_entity_poly.pdbx_seq_one_letter_code
_entity_poly.pdbx_strand_id
1 'polypeptide(L)'
;MPASSSRFASGWRTLGLAVALPASLAVFSPASFAADVVVITDSRHPVRTMGGEQLIELDEAPRIEAELSAALPADPGQATAIVKRRLSQGGADLQRRIATEYQGVADAWSLGITTIPAVVVNQRYVVYGEPDVARAIARIEQHR
;
A
#
# COMPACT_ATOMS: atom_id res chain seq x y z
N MET A 1 94.59 28.65 -7.63
CA MET A 1 94.19 29.96 -8.13
C MET A 1 92.92 29.83 -8.92
N PRO A 2 91.99 30.78 -8.91
CA PRO A 2 91.22 31.28 -7.79
C PRO A 2 89.67 30.98 -8.01
N ALA A 3 88.95 31.02 -6.94
CA ALA A 3 87.93 31.98 -6.60
C ALA A 3 86.68 32.01 -7.50
N SER A 4 85.51 31.82 -6.95
CA SER A 4 84.61 32.88 -6.61
C SER A 4 83.26 32.28 -6.20
N SER A 5 82.86 32.40 -5.00
CA SER A 5 81.74 33.16 -4.44
C SER A 5 80.50 33.37 -5.34
N SER A 6 79.34 32.91 -4.83
CA SER A 6 78.14 33.70 -4.70
C SER A 6 77.02 32.81 -4.16
N ARG A 7 76.68 32.91 -2.94
CA ARG A 7 75.50 33.55 -2.31
C ARG A 7 74.32 33.72 -3.24
N PHE A 8 73.16 33.15 -2.82
CA PHE A 8 71.89 33.83 -2.70
C PHE A 8 70.86 32.77 -2.34
N ALA A 9 70.40 32.82 -1.14
CA ALA A 9 69.17 33.47 -0.68
C ALA A 9 67.87 32.62 -0.89
N SER A 10 67.47 32.07 0.21
CA SER A 10 66.10 32.12 0.80
C SER A 10 64.93 32.16 -0.15
N GLY A 11 64.16 31.18 -0.02
CA GLY A 11 62.79 31.15 -0.51
C GLY A 11 61.98 30.08 0.18
N TRP A 12 61.64 30.32 1.42
CA TRP A 12 60.61 29.52 2.10
C TRP A 12 59.29 29.82 1.44
N ARG A 13 58.85 28.95 0.60
CA ARG A 13 57.44 28.91 0.15
C ARG A 13 56.74 27.85 0.95
N THR A 14 56.07 28.30 2.00
CA THR A 14 55.07 27.56 2.75
C THR A 14 53.95 27.16 1.82
N LEU A 15 53.92 25.91 1.39
CA LEU A 15 52.77 25.28 0.76
C LEU A 15 51.75 25.00 1.86
N GLY A 16 50.80 25.90 1.98
CA GLY A 16 49.58 25.68 2.77
C GLY A 16 48.78 24.54 2.18
N LEU A 17 48.78 23.40 2.86
CA LEU A 17 47.93 22.26 2.56
C LEU A 17 46.51 22.62 3.01
N ALA A 18 45.68 23.10 2.09
CA ALA A 18 44.25 23.30 2.31
C ALA A 18 43.58 21.91 2.33
N VAL A 19 43.37 21.39 3.51
CA VAL A 19 42.50 20.20 3.71
C VAL A 19 41.08 20.64 3.50
N ALA A 20 40.54 20.39 2.30
CA ALA A 20 39.12 20.52 2.02
C ALA A 20 38.42 19.29 2.62
N LEU A 21 37.73 19.46 3.75
CA LEU A 21 36.81 18.51 4.31
C LEU A 21 35.57 18.46 3.40
N PRO A 22 35.20 17.32 2.81
CA PRO A 22 33.91 17.19 2.18
C PRO A 22 32.85 17.14 3.28
N ALA A 23 32.03 18.18 3.36
CA ALA A 23 30.81 18.17 4.14
C ALA A 23 29.85 17.12 3.50
N SER A 24 29.87 15.90 4.03
CA SER A 24 28.89 14.90 3.69
C SER A 24 27.53 15.35 4.23
N LEU A 25 26.72 15.92 3.36
CA LEU A 25 25.28 16.11 3.59
C LEU A 25 24.65 14.72 3.71
N ALA A 26 24.50 14.24 4.94
CA ALA A 26 23.66 13.10 5.23
C ALA A 26 22.23 13.48 4.84
N VAL A 27 21.78 13.04 3.68
CA VAL A 27 20.38 13.11 3.27
C VAL A 27 19.63 12.17 4.21
N PHE A 28 19.07 12.73 5.29
CA PHE A 28 18.08 12.05 6.09
C PHE A 28 16.84 11.89 5.19
N SER A 29 16.73 10.76 4.49
CA SER A 29 15.48 10.33 3.93
C SER A 29 14.57 10.00 5.11
N PRO A 30 13.45 10.71 5.33
CA PRO A 30 12.47 10.25 6.29
C PRO A 30 12.03 8.87 5.79
N ALA A 31 12.23 7.84 6.61
CA ALA A 31 11.60 6.56 6.37
C ALA A 31 10.10 6.83 6.41
N SER A 32 9.47 6.99 5.24
CA SER A 32 8.03 6.93 5.11
C SER A 32 7.65 5.51 5.55
N PHE A 33 7.30 5.36 6.82
CA PHE A 33 6.50 4.22 7.23
C PHE A 33 5.18 4.40 6.46
N ALA A 34 5.06 3.70 5.34
CA ALA A 34 3.78 3.58 4.67
C ALA A 34 2.82 3.01 5.72
N ALA A 35 1.88 3.83 6.17
CA ALA A 35 0.87 3.37 7.10
C ALA A 35 0.10 2.25 6.39
N ASP A 36 -0.10 1.13 7.08
CA ASP A 36 -0.96 0.05 6.60
C ASP A 36 -2.39 0.58 6.64
N VAL A 37 -2.92 0.91 5.46
CA VAL A 37 -4.27 1.48 5.31
C VAL A 37 -5.15 0.47 4.62
N VAL A 38 -6.21 0.05 5.32
CA VAL A 38 -7.25 -0.83 4.80
C VAL A 38 -8.57 -0.05 4.74
N VAL A 39 -9.20 -0.07 3.59
CA VAL A 39 -10.50 0.57 3.34
C VAL A 39 -11.53 -0.51 3.12
N ILE A 40 -12.58 -0.53 3.96
CA ILE A 40 -13.67 -1.49 3.88
C ILE A 40 -14.94 -0.75 3.45
N THR A 41 -15.54 -1.19 2.34
CA THR A 41 -16.70 -0.55 1.75
C THR A 41 -17.58 -1.54 0.96
N ASP A 42 -18.53 -1.05 0.19
CA ASP A 42 -19.31 -1.77 -0.83
C ASP A 42 -19.60 -0.85 -2.02
N SER A 43 -20.19 -1.39 -3.09
CA SER A 43 -20.54 -0.63 -4.30
C SER A 43 -21.54 0.52 -4.06
N ARG A 44 -22.27 0.51 -2.96
CA ARG A 44 -23.23 1.57 -2.59
C ARG A 44 -22.60 2.71 -1.80
N HIS A 45 -21.42 2.49 -1.27
CA HIS A 45 -20.66 3.48 -0.49
C HIS A 45 -19.31 3.77 -1.14
N PRO A 46 -19.30 4.44 -2.31
CA PRO A 46 -18.07 4.72 -3.02
C PRO A 46 -17.13 5.58 -2.17
N VAL A 47 -15.86 5.23 -2.17
CA VAL A 47 -14.80 5.93 -1.44
C VAL A 47 -13.81 6.59 -2.41
N ARG A 48 -13.22 7.70 -1.97
CA ARG A 48 -12.14 8.37 -2.69
C ARG A 48 -10.81 7.89 -2.14
N THR A 49 -10.14 7.05 -2.91
CA THR A 49 -8.84 6.46 -2.59
C THR A 49 -7.69 7.41 -2.94
N MET A 50 -6.51 7.22 -2.30
CA MET A 50 -5.28 7.96 -2.62
C MET A 50 -4.34 7.14 -3.50
N GLY A 51 -4.53 5.81 -3.51
CA GLY A 51 -3.64 4.82 -4.12
C GLY A 51 -2.62 4.26 -3.14
N GLY A 52 -2.53 2.93 -3.13
CA GLY A 52 -1.63 2.18 -2.23
C GLY A 52 -2.28 1.60 -0.98
N GLU A 53 -3.53 1.95 -0.67
CA GLU A 53 -4.34 1.29 0.35
C GLU A 53 -4.91 -0.04 -0.14
N GLN A 54 -5.15 -0.97 0.79
CA GLN A 54 -5.90 -2.18 0.51
C GLN A 54 -7.40 -1.86 0.52
N LEU A 55 -8.07 -2.07 -0.61
CA LEU A 55 -9.52 -1.90 -0.73
C LEU A 55 -10.21 -3.26 -0.59
N ILE A 56 -11.20 -3.34 0.29
CA ILE A 56 -12.07 -4.50 0.50
C ILE A 56 -13.50 -4.09 0.20
N GLU A 57 -14.09 -4.65 -0.86
CA GLU A 57 -15.49 -4.46 -1.23
C GLU A 57 -16.30 -5.67 -0.76
N LEU A 58 -17.09 -5.50 0.29
CA LEU A 58 -17.81 -6.60 0.95
C LEU A 58 -18.90 -7.25 0.09
N ASP A 59 -19.37 -6.58 -0.96
CA ASP A 59 -20.39 -7.10 -1.87
C ASP A 59 -19.82 -7.81 -3.11
N GLU A 60 -18.49 -7.87 -3.25
CA GLU A 60 -17.87 -8.55 -4.40
C GLU A 60 -18.03 -10.08 -4.30
N ALA A 61 -17.84 -10.69 -3.12
CA ALA A 61 -18.03 -12.12 -2.93
C ALA A 61 -19.48 -12.58 -3.24
N PRO A 62 -20.55 -11.96 -2.70
CA PRO A 62 -21.92 -12.23 -3.11
C PRO A 62 -22.19 -12.02 -4.60
N ARG A 63 -21.51 -11.06 -5.24
CA ARG A 63 -21.67 -10.81 -6.67
C ARG A 63 -21.10 -11.95 -7.51
N ILE A 64 -19.94 -12.49 -7.13
CA ILE A 64 -19.38 -13.68 -7.77
C ILE A 64 -20.33 -14.89 -7.61
N GLU A 65 -20.92 -15.10 -6.43
CA GLU A 65 -21.92 -16.17 -6.21
C GLU A 65 -23.13 -15.98 -7.11
N ALA A 66 -23.64 -14.76 -7.25
CA ALA A 66 -24.76 -14.45 -8.12
C ALA A 66 -24.43 -14.73 -9.61
N GLU A 67 -23.22 -14.38 -10.07
CA GLU A 67 -22.73 -14.69 -11.41
C GLU A 67 -22.66 -16.22 -11.65
N LEU A 68 -22.16 -16.98 -10.68
CA LEU A 68 -22.06 -18.43 -10.77
C LEU A 68 -23.43 -19.12 -10.74
N SER A 69 -24.39 -18.56 -10.03
CA SER A 69 -25.73 -19.10 -9.85
C SER A 69 -26.77 -18.53 -10.83
N ALA A 70 -26.39 -17.61 -11.70
CA ALA A 70 -27.32 -16.97 -12.63
C ALA A 70 -28.02 -17.98 -13.54
N ALA A 71 -29.36 -17.87 -13.65
CA ALA A 71 -30.19 -18.66 -14.55
C ALA A 71 -29.96 -20.18 -14.44
N LEU A 72 -29.79 -20.70 -13.23
CA LEU A 72 -29.70 -22.13 -13.00
C LEU A 72 -31.08 -22.80 -13.17
N PRO A 73 -31.15 -24.01 -13.80
CA PRO A 73 -32.38 -24.77 -13.89
C PRO A 73 -32.84 -25.30 -12.52
N ALA A 74 -34.10 -25.65 -12.39
CA ALA A 74 -34.66 -26.23 -11.16
C ALA A 74 -34.12 -27.65 -10.85
N ASP A 75 -33.65 -28.35 -11.87
CA ASP A 75 -33.03 -29.68 -11.68
C ASP A 75 -31.64 -29.56 -11.04
N PRO A 76 -31.42 -30.15 -9.86
CA PRO A 76 -30.16 -30.01 -9.13
C PRO A 76 -28.94 -30.58 -9.87
N GLY A 77 -29.13 -31.67 -10.64
CA GLY A 77 -28.04 -32.29 -11.40
C GLY A 77 -27.55 -31.40 -12.52
N GLN A 78 -28.46 -30.81 -13.28
CA GLN A 78 -28.14 -29.86 -14.35
C GLN A 78 -27.54 -28.57 -13.76
N ALA A 79 -28.13 -28.03 -12.69
CA ALA A 79 -27.59 -26.85 -12.00
C ALA A 79 -26.12 -27.06 -11.56
N THR A 80 -25.87 -28.20 -10.91
CA THR A 80 -24.51 -28.55 -10.47
C THR A 80 -23.53 -28.66 -11.64
N ALA A 81 -23.94 -29.28 -12.75
CA ALA A 81 -23.10 -29.41 -13.94
C ALA A 81 -22.77 -28.04 -14.56
N ILE A 82 -23.72 -27.12 -14.56
CA ILE A 82 -23.50 -25.72 -15.05
C ILE A 82 -22.52 -24.98 -14.17
N VAL A 83 -22.68 -25.01 -12.84
CA VAL A 83 -21.77 -24.35 -11.90
C VAL A 83 -20.35 -24.91 -12.02
N LYS A 84 -20.20 -26.23 -12.05
CA LYS A 84 -18.88 -26.87 -12.26
C LYS A 84 -18.22 -26.40 -13.55
N ARG A 85 -18.97 -26.32 -14.64
CA ARG A 85 -18.46 -25.83 -15.92
C ARG A 85 -18.04 -24.36 -15.85
N ARG A 86 -18.83 -23.48 -15.21
CA ARG A 86 -18.49 -22.06 -15.01
C ARG A 86 -17.21 -21.90 -14.19
N LEU A 87 -17.08 -22.66 -13.11
CA LEU A 87 -15.86 -22.67 -12.29
C LEU A 87 -14.62 -23.15 -13.09
N SER A 88 -14.76 -24.22 -13.90
CA SER A 88 -13.66 -24.69 -14.72
C SER A 88 -13.29 -23.73 -15.85
N GLN A 89 -14.27 -23.05 -16.46
CA GLN A 89 -14.04 -22.03 -17.49
C GLN A 89 -13.38 -20.77 -16.93
N GLY A 90 -13.72 -20.37 -15.71
CA GLY A 90 -13.08 -19.24 -15.02
C GLY A 90 -11.64 -19.53 -14.59
N GLY A 91 -11.29 -20.81 -14.48
CA GLY A 91 -9.92 -21.27 -14.25
C GLY A 91 -9.28 -20.69 -13.00
N ALA A 92 -7.96 -20.54 -13.03
CA ALA A 92 -7.17 -20.05 -11.90
C ALA A 92 -7.49 -18.59 -11.54
N ASP A 93 -7.89 -17.78 -12.51
CA ASP A 93 -8.21 -16.36 -12.26
C ASP A 93 -9.47 -16.21 -11.42
N LEU A 94 -10.53 -16.94 -11.75
CA LEU A 94 -11.75 -16.95 -10.95
C LEU A 94 -11.49 -17.51 -9.55
N GLN A 95 -10.70 -18.56 -9.42
CA GLN A 95 -10.34 -19.14 -8.13
C GLN A 95 -9.57 -18.14 -7.26
N ARG A 96 -8.61 -17.42 -7.83
CA ARG A 96 -7.89 -16.35 -7.10
C ARG A 96 -8.83 -15.22 -6.67
N ARG A 97 -9.70 -14.76 -7.57
CA ARG A 97 -10.70 -13.73 -7.26
C ARG A 97 -11.58 -14.16 -6.10
N ILE A 98 -12.15 -15.36 -6.15
CA ILE A 98 -12.94 -15.92 -5.04
C ILE A 98 -12.14 -15.92 -3.74
N ALA A 99 -10.92 -16.46 -3.75
CA ALA A 99 -10.08 -16.54 -2.54
C ALA A 99 -9.77 -15.16 -1.97
N THR A 100 -9.46 -14.18 -2.80
CA THR A 100 -9.15 -12.80 -2.39
C THR A 100 -10.36 -12.12 -1.76
N GLU A 101 -11.54 -12.24 -2.39
CA GLU A 101 -12.75 -11.56 -1.90
C GLU A 101 -13.25 -12.17 -0.58
N TYR A 102 -13.22 -13.49 -0.44
CA TYR A 102 -13.57 -14.12 0.84
C TYR A 102 -12.54 -13.85 1.94
N GLN A 103 -11.24 -13.76 1.57
CA GLN A 103 -10.22 -13.36 2.53
C GLN A 103 -10.46 -11.91 3.00
N GLY A 104 -10.80 -11.00 2.09
CA GLY A 104 -11.16 -9.62 2.44
C GLY A 104 -12.32 -9.53 3.44
N VAL A 105 -13.36 -10.34 3.25
CA VAL A 105 -14.47 -10.44 4.21
C VAL A 105 -13.98 -10.93 5.58
N ALA A 106 -13.14 -11.96 5.61
CA ALA A 106 -12.57 -12.50 6.85
C ALA A 106 -11.67 -11.47 7.56
N ASP A 107 -10.90 -10.70 6.80
CA ASP A 107 -10.04 -9.63 7.33
C ASP A 107 -10.88 -8.51 7.95
N ALA A 108 -11.95 -8.07 7.27
CA ALA A 108 -12.87 -7.07 7.82
C ALA A 108 -13.51 -7.54 9.13
N TRP A 109 -13.90 -8.81 9.21
CA TRP A 109 -14.41 -9.42 10.44
C TRP A 109 -13.37 -9.46 11.56
N SER A 110 -12.13 -9.83 11.24
CA SER A 110 -11.03 -9.91 12.21
C SER A 110 -10.67 -8.54 12.79
N LEU A 111 -10.85 -7.48 12.00
CA LEU A 111 -10.69 -6.08 12.41
C LEU A 111 -11.88 -5.55 13.21
N GLY A 112 -12.95 -6.35 13.36
CA GLY A 112 -14.15 -5.98 14.11
C GLY A 112 -14.99 -4.89 13.42
N ILE A 113 -14.90 -4.76 12.10
CA ILE A 113 -15.64 -3.75 11.34
C ILE A 113 -17.10 -4.14 11.23
N THR A 114 -17.99 -3.29 11.75
CA THR A 114 -19.45 -3.50 11.75
C THR A 114 -20.21 -2.46 10.94
N THR A 115 -19.55 -1.38 10.54
CA THR A 115 -20.16 -0.27 9.79
C THR A 115 -19.23 0.15 8.66
N ILE A 116 -19.80 0.43 7.49
CA ILE A 116 -19.08 0.89 6.29
C ILE A 116 -19.62 2.24 5.80
N PRO A 117 -18.81 3.03 5.08
CA PRO A 117 -17.39 2.81 4.84
C PRO A 117 -16.54 2.93 6.10
N ALA A 118 -15.44 2.17 6.19
CA ALA A 118 -14.49 2.23 7.28
C ALA A 118 -13.06 2.34 6.73
N VAL A 119 -12.27 3.21 7.34
CA VAL A 119 -10.83 3.35 7.05
C VAL A 119 -10.06 2.92 8.29
N VAL A 120 -9.25 1.89 8.16
CA VAL A 120 -8.41 1.32 9.23
C VAL A 120 -6.95 1.66 8.96
N VAL A 121 -6.26 2.17 9.97
CA VAL A 121 -4.84 2.51 9.88
C VAL A 121 -4.05 1.72 10.91
N ASN A 122 -3.02 1.02 10.44
CA ASN A 122 -2.13 0.18 11.25
C ASN A 122 -2.90 -0.84 12.12
N GLN A 123 -4.02 -1.37 11.62
CA GLN A 123 -4.89 -2.33 12.30
C GLN A 123 -5.34 -1.89 13.71
N ARG A 124 -5.30 -0.61 14.00
CA ARG A 124 -5.53 -0.07 15.35
C ARG A 124 -6.52 1.09 15.38
N TYR A 125 -6.46 1.97 14.41
CA TYR A 125 -7.28 3.18 14.38
C TYR A 125 -8.33 3.05 13.29
N VAL A 126 -9.57 3.37 13.60
CA VAL A 126 -10.68 3.25 12.65
C VAL A 126 -11.47 4.55 12.58
N VAL A 127 -11.79 4.97 11.36
CA VAL A 127 -12.74 6.04 11.09
C VAL A 127 -13.90 5.48 10.28
N TYR A 128 -15.11 5.65 10.77
CA TYR A 128 -16.34 5.23 10.10
C TYR A 128 -17.02 6.39 9.39
N GLY A 129 -17.69 6.08 8.28
CA GLY A 129 -18.57 7.02 7.58
C GLY A 129 -17.84 8.14 6.81
N GLU A 130 -16.51 8.12 6.71
CA GLU A 130 -15.76 9.08 5.91
C GLU A 130 -15.41 8.48 4.55
N PRO A 131 -16.00 8.98 3.44
CA PRO A 131 -15.74 8.45 2.11
C PRO A 131 -14.41 8.93 1.51
N ASP A 132 -13.75 9.90 2.13
CA ASP A 132 -12.44 10.42 1.69
C ASP A 132 -11.34 9.86 2.59
N VAL A 133 -10.51 8.96 2.03
CA VAL A 133 -9.46 8.25 2.76
C VAL A 133 -8.42 9.23 3.32
N ALA A 134 -8.07 10.29 2.58
CA ALA A 134 -7.12 11.29 3.07
C ALA A 134 -7.65 12.02 4.31
N ARG A 135 -8.95 12.36 4.32
CA ARG A 135 -9.60 12.98 5.48
C ARG A 135 -9.67 12.03 6.67
N ALA A 136 -9.97 10.74 6.43
CA ALA A 136 -9.99 9.75 7.49
C ALA A 136 -8.63 9.64 8.16
N ILE A 137 -7.55 9.56 7.39
CA ILE A 137 -6.17 9.50 7.89
C ILE A 137 -5.85 10.79 8.68
N ALA A 138 -6.16 11.96 8.15
CA ALA A 138 -5.92 13.24 8.83
C ALA A 138 -6.64 13.32 10.20
N ARG A 139 -7.88 12.80 10.30
CA ARG A 139 -8.59 12.70 11.58
C ARG A 139 -7.88 11.79 12.58
N ILE A 140 -7.37 10.65 12.12
CA ILE A 140 -6.60 9.74 12.98
C ILE A 140 -5.35 10.45 13.50
N GLU A 141 -4.62 11.15 12.63
CA GLU A 141 -3.38 11.85 13.01
C GLU A 141 -3.58 12.97 14.02
N GLN A 142 -4.74 13.64 13.98
CA GLN A 142 -5.11 14.68 14.95
C GLN A 142 -5.42 14.14 16.36
N HIS A 143 -5.71 12.83 16.49
CA HIS A 143 -6.14 12.21 17.74
C HIS A 143 -5.16 11.15 18.27
N ARG A 144 -3.97 11.08 17.68
CA ARG A 144 -2.89 10.13 18.07
C ARG A 144 -2.10 10.62 19.27
#